data_28ab2a8ee3537ea0f9caca8e41ce65f2
#
_entry.id   28ab2a8ee3537ea0f9caca8e41ce65f2
#
_cell.length_a   1.000
_cell.length_b   1.000
_cell.length_c   1.000
_cell.angle_alpha   90.00
_cell.angle_beta   90.00
_cell.angle_gamma   90.00
#
_symmetry.space_group_name_H-M   'P 1'
#
loop_
_entity.id
_entity.type
_entity.pdbx_description
1 polymer ?
#
loop_
_entity_poly.entity_id
_entity_poly.type
_entity_poly.pdbx_seq_one_letter_code
_entity_poly.pdbx_strand_id
1 'polypeptide(L)'
;DKPRHVETQVLVDKAGNAVVVSTRDCSLQRRHQKLVEEAPAPFLSKEQNEELYRASKAIMKEAGYVGAGTCEFLVGLDGTISFLEVNTRLQVEHPVSEEVTGIDLVRQQFRIAEGETLGFGDPEIRGHSIEFRINGEDPGRGFLPAPGQITEWQLPTGPGVRVDAGFKKDDSIGGNFDSLLAKLIVTGSTREEAIARSKRALAEFKIEGLATAL
;
A
#
# COMPACT_ATOMS: atom_id res chain seq x y z
N ASP A 1 16.02 -19.03 -4.50
CA ASP A 1 16.06 -17.57 -4.53
C ASP A 1 14.76 -17.04 -3.93
N LYS A 2 14.85 -15.89 -3.23
CA LYS A 2 13.70 -15.22 -2.64
C LYS A 2 13.50 -13.90 -3.40
N PRO A 3 12.69 -13.87 -4.49
CA PRO A 3 12.44 -12.66 -5.23
C PRO A 3 11.67 -11.66 -4.36
N ARG A 4 11.79 -10.37 -4.66
CA ARG A 4 10.97 -9.34 -4.07
C ARG A 4 9.64 -9.25 -4.81
N HIS A 5 8.57 -9.06 -4.06
CA HIS A 5 7.26 -8.75 -4.60
C HIS A 5 7.16 -7.22 -4.78
N VAL A 6 7.26 -6.80 -6.02
CA VAL A 6 7.20 -5.38 -6.39
C VAL A 6 5.99 -5.14 -7.25
N GLU A 7 5.33 -4.03 -7.06
CA GLU A 7 4.16 -3.65 -7.83
C GLU A 7 4.22 -2.18 -8.27
N THR A 8 3.46 -1.85 -9.31
CA THR A 8 3.30 -0.48 -9.81
C THR A 8 1.85 -0.03 -9.66
N GLN A 9 1.64 1.14 -9.08
CA GLN A 9 0.33 1.79 -9.07
C GLN A 9 0.11 2.51 -10.39
N VAL A 10 -0.94 2.14 -11.11
CA VAL A 10 -1.25 2.73 -12.43
C VAL A 10 -2.61 3.42 -12.40
N LEU A 11 -2.70 4.54 -13.10
CA LEU A 11 -3.94 5.22 -13.45
C LEU A 11 -4.06 5.28 -14.97
N VAL A 12 -5.23 4.95 -15.50
CA VAL A 12 -5.50 5.05 -16.95
C VAL A 12 -6.84 5.72 -17.18
N ASP A 13 -6.86 6.76 -18.02
CA ASP A 13 -8.09 7.45 -18.40
C ASP A 13 -8.71 6.87 -19.68
N LYS A 14 -9.94 7.34 -20.00
CA LYS A 14 -10.68 6.89 -21.20
C LYS A 14 -10.02 7.31 -22.51
N ALA A 15 -9.10 8.25 -22.50
CA ALA A 15 -8.33 8.67 -23.69
C ALA A 15 -7.09 7.76 -23.90
N GLY A 16 -6.83 6.80 -23.00
CA GLY A 16 -5.69 5.89 -23.08
C GLY A 16 -4.39 6.46 -22.51
N ASN A 17 -4.45 7.59 -21.80
CA ASN A 17 -3.28 8.09 -21.06
C ASN A 17 -3.04 7.22 -19.85
N ALA A 18 -1.84 6.65 -19.74
CA ALA A 18 -1.43 5.80 -18.63
C ALA A 18 -0.29 6.46 -17.83
N VAL A 19 -0.48 6.56 -16.53
CA VAL A 19 0.48 7.12 -15.58
C VAL A 19 0.84 6.05 -14.56
N VAL A 20 2.13 5.83 -14.33
CA VAL A 20 2.62 5.05 -13.18
C VAL A 20 2.88 6.01 -12.03
N VAL A 21 2.09 5.88 -10.97
CA VAL A 21 2.15 6.79 -9.82
C VAL A 21 3.37 6.50 -8.95
N SER A 22 3.63 5.23 -8.65
CA SER A 22 4.83 4.79 -7.94
C SER A 22 5.03 3.28 -8.05
N THR A 23 6.19 2.81 -7.62
CA THR A 23 6.40 1.40 -7.25
C THR A 23 6.12 1.21 -5.76
N ARG A 24 5.76 -0.03 -5.38
CA ARG A 24 5.67 -0.48 -3.99
C ARG A 24 6.41 -1.80 -3.83
N ASP A 25 7.01 -2.00 -2.67
CA ASP A 25 7.52 -3.31 -2.24
C ASP A 25 6.54 -3.92 -1.23
N CYS A 26 6.02 -5.09 -1.55
CA CYS A 26 5.06 -5.83 -0.75
C CYS A 26 5.61 -7.21 -0.33
N SER A 27 6.92 -7.32 -0.17
CA SER A 27 7.59 -8.60 0.14
C SER A 27 7.36 -9.09 1.56
N LEU A 28 7.01 -8.20 2.50
CA LEU A 28 6.74 -8.56 3.88
C LEU A 28 5.32 -9.12 4.02
N GLN A 29 5.21 -10.43 3.90
CA GLN A 29 3.96 -11.16 3.88
C GLN A 29 3.98 -12.30 4.89
N ARG A 30 2.77 -12.67 5.37
CA ARG A 30 2.53 -13.90 6.13
C ARG A 30 1.48 -14.73 5.39
N ARG A 31 1.82 -15.95 4.99
CA ARG A 31 0.92 -16.86 4.26
C ARG A 31 0.29 -16.18 3.03
N HIS A 32 1.11 -15.45 2.25
CA HIS A 32 0.71 -14.67 1.08
C HIS A 32 -0.19 -13.45 1.37
N GLN A 33 -0.41 -13.09 2.63
CA GLN A 33 -1.08 -11.86 3.03
C GLN A 33 -0.04 -10.77 3.28
N LYS A 34 -0.16 -9.66 2.58
CA LYS A 34 0.68 -8.47 2.77
C LYS A 34 0.47 -7.91 4.18
N LEU A 35 1.54 -7.53 4.88
CA LEU A 35 1.51 -7.01 6.26
C LEU A 35 2.14 -5.63 6.36
N VAL A 36 3.22 -5.42 5.60
CA VAL A 36 3.94 -4.15 5.55
C VAL A 36 4.29 -3.88 4.10
N GLU A 37 3.94 -2.69 3.63
CA GLU A 37 4.18 -2.23 2.28
C GLU A 37 4.92 -0.90 2.29
N GLU A 38 5.84 -0.67 1.35
CA GLU A 38 6.60 0.57 1.28
C GLU A 38 6.66 1.13 -0.14
N ALA A 39 6.69 2.46 -0.24
CA ALA A 39 6.86 3.20 -1.50
C ALA A 39 7.92 4.31 -1.33
N PRO A 40 8.75 4.53 -2.39
CA PRO A 40 8.92 3.66 -3.55
C PRO A 40 9.55 2.33 -3.16
N ALA A 41 9.44 1.31 -4.01
CA ALA A 41 10.10 0.03 -3.77
C ALA A 41 11.63 0.26 -3.65
N PRO A 42 12.25 -0.09 -2.50
CA PRO A 42 13.67 0.10 -2.30
C PRO A 42 14.49 -0.92 -3.11
N PHE A 43 15.75 -0.62 -3.31
CA PHE A 43 16.75 -1.51 -3.93
C PHE A 43 16.54 -1.85 -5.42
N LEU A 44 15.63 -1.16 -6.10
CA LEU A 44 15.51 -1.23 -7.55
C LEU A 44 16.57 -0.35 -8.21
N SER A 45 17.21 -0.85 -9.27
CA SER A 45 18.03 0.00 -10.14
C SER A 45 17.15 0.97 -10.95
N LYS A 46 17.76 1.98 -11.52
CA LYS A 46 17.06 2.91 -12.41
C LYS A 46 16.44 2.17 -13.61
N GLU A 47 17.19 1.26 -14.20
CA GLU A 47 16.78 0.45 -15.36
C GLU A 47 15.61 -0.47 -15.00
N GLN A 48 15.62 -1.06 -13.80
CA GLN A 48 14.50 -1.87 -13.31
C GLN A 48 13.23 -1.03 -13.12
N ASN A 49 13.33 0.17 -12.54
CA ASN A 49 12.20 1.09 -12.41
C ASN A 49 11.64 1.48 -13.79
N GLU A 50 12.50 1.85 -14.73
CA GLU A 50 12.11 2.21 -16.09
C GLU A 50 11.39 1.04 -16.79
N GLU A 51 11.89 -0.19 -16.65
CA GLU A 51 11.28 -1.37 -17.23
C GLU A 51 9.92 -1.69 -16.60
N LEU A 52 9.79 -1.61 -15.27
CA LEU A 52 8.52 -1.80 -14.57
C LEU A 52 7.48 -0.78 -15.04
N TYR A 53 7.86 0.49 -15.19
CA TYR A 53 6.98 1.56 -15.68
C TYR A 53 6.54 1.30 -17.11
N ARG A 54 7.51 0.96 -17.99
CA ARG A 54 7.26 0.65 -19.40
C ARG A 54 6.31 -0.54 -19.55
N ALA A 55 6.60 -1.65 -18.85
CA ALA A 55 5.83 -2.88 -18.90
C ALA A 55 4.39 -2.64 -18.42
N SER A 56 4.22 -1.95 -17.28
CA SER A 56 2.90 -1.67 -16.72
C SER A 56 2.03 -0.84 -17.64
N LYS A 57 2.59 0.23 -18.24
CA LYS A 57 1.87 1.03 -19.23
C LYS A 57 1.48 0.23 -20.46
N ALA A 58 2.39 -0.63 -20.95
CA ALA A 58 2.12 -1.49 -22.11
C ALA A 58 0.99 -2.50 -21.81
N ILE A 59 1.03 -3.17 -20.65
CA ILE A 59 0.02 -4.13 -20.20
C ILE A 59 -1.35 -3.45 -20.11
N MET A 60 -1.45 -2.32 -19.43
CA MET A 60 -2.71 -1.60 -19.24
C MET A 60 -3.29 -1.07 -20.55
N LYS A 61 -2.42 -0.59 -21.45
CA LYS A 61 -2.83 -0.11 -22.77
C LYS A 61 -3.33 -1.24 -23.66
N GLU A 62 -2.62 -2.36 -23.71
CA GLU A 62 -3.01 -3.52 -24.52
C GLU A 62 -4.34 -4.11 -24.04
N ALA A 63 -4.57 -4.10 -22.71
CA ALA A 63 -5.82 -4.53 -22.11
C ALA A 63 -6.99 -3.54 -22.32
N GLY A 64 -6.75 -2.34 -22.84
CA GLY A 64 -7.77 -1.29 -22.91
C GLY A 64 -8.31 -0.89 -21.54
N TYR A 65 -7.48 -1.00 -20.48
CA TYR A 65 -7.90 -0.76 -19.11
C TYR A 65 -8.20 0.73 -18.86
N VAL A 66 -9.21 0.99 -18.02
CA VAL A 66 -9.56 2.35 -17.56
C VAL A 66 -9.82 2.29 -16.05
N GLY A 67 -9.18 3.17 -15.30
CA GLY A 67 -9.30 3.25 -13.85
C GLY A 67 -7.97 3.19 -13.11
N ALA A 68 -8.03 2.95 -11.80
CA ALA A 68 -6.88 2.65 -10.99
C ALA A 68 -6.63 1.14 -10.94
N GLY A 69 -5.42 0.72 -11.23
CA GLY A 69 -5.02 -0.68 -11.20
C GLY A 69 -3.58 -0.84 -10.74
N THR A 70 -3.20 -2.07 -10.48
CA THR A 70 -1.86 -2.42 -10.01
C THR A 70 -1.31 -3.58 -10.82
N CYS A 71 -0.11 -3.43 -11.38
CA CYS A 71 0.63 -4.55 -11.99
C CYS A 71 1.61 -5.10 -10.96
N GLU A 72 1.56 -6.39 -10.70
CA GLU A 72 2.42 -7.09 -9.75
C GLU A 72 3.52 -7.89 -10.46
N PHE A 73 4.71 -7.84 -9.88
CA PHE A 73 5.92 -8.47 -10.42
C PHE A 73 6.74 -9.15 -9.32
N LEU A 74 7.51 -10.16 -9.73
CA LEU A 74 8.60 -10.70 -8.93
C LEU A 74 9.94 -10.18 -9.50
N VAL A 75 10.75 -9.58 -8.65
CA VAL A 75 12.09 -9.10 -9.00
C VAL A 75 13.12 -9.97 -8.32
N GLY A 76 13.85 -10.74 -9.11
CA GLY A 76 14.92 -11.63 -8.64
C GLY A 76 16.17 -10.87 -8.21
N LEU A 77 17.02 -11.54 -7.41
CA LEU A 77 18.33 -10.99 -7.02
C LEU A 77 19.30 -10.85 -8.21
N ASP A 78 19.06 -11.62 -9.26
CA ASP A 78 19.79 -11.56 -10.54
C ASP A 78 19.30 -10.43 -11.47
N GLY A 79 18.31 -9.66 -11.03
CA GLY A 79 17.69 -8.58 -11.79
C GLY A 79 16.55 -9.01 -12.69
N THR A 80 16.21 -10.29 -12.75
CA THR A 80 15.09 -10.80 -13.55
C THR A 80 13.76 -10.20 -13.04
N ILE A 81 12.94 -9.67 -13.95
CA ILE A 81 11.61 -9.18 -13.68
C ILE A 81 10.59 -10.13 -14.30
N SER A 82 9.74 -10.72 -13.48
CA SER A 82 8.68 -11.62 -13.91
C SER A 82 7.31 -11.02 -13.58
N PHE A 83 6.46 -10.87 -14.58
CA PHE A 83 5.08 -10.42 -14.38
C PHE A 83 4.26 -11.51 -13.67
N LEU A 84 3.44 -11.11 -12.70
CA LEU A 84 2.50 -11.99 -12.00
C LEU A 84 1.07 -11.79 -12.47
N GLU A 85 0.50 -10.64 -12.14
CA GLU A 85 -0.90 -10.36 -12.40
C GLU A 85 -1.21 -8.86 -12.44
N VAL A 86 -2.43 -8.52 -12.84
CA VAL A 86 -3.00 -7.19 -12.70
C VAL A 86 -4.19 -7.24 -11.74
N ASN A 87 -4.17 -6.40 -10.73
CA ASN A 87 -5.34 -6.12 -9.91
C ASN A 87 -6.08 -4.92 -10.49
N THR A 88 -7.28 -5.17 -11.03
CA THR A 88 -8.12 -4.16 -11.70
C THR A 88 -8.95 -3.36 -10.69
N ARG A 89 -8.32 -2.90 -9.63
CA ARG A 89 -8.91 -2.15 -8.52
C ARG A 89 -7.85 -1.40 -7.73
N LEU A 90 -8.29 -0.45 -6.91
CA LEU A 90 -7.43 0.12 -5.88
C LEU A 90 -7.17 -0.93 -4.79
N GLN A 91 -5.95 -0.96 -4.28
CA GLN A 91 -5.52 -1.91 -3.24
C GLN A 91 -5.41 -1.23 -1.87
N VAL A 92 -5.32 -2.05 -0.81
CA VAL A 92 -5.23 -1.58 0.58
C VAL A 92 -4.04 -0.64 0.75
N GLU A 93 -2.90 -0.98 0.16
CA GLU A 93 -1.61 -0.30 0.26
C GLU A 93 -1.45 0.96 -0.61
N HIS A 94 -2.52 1.44 -1.25
CA HIS A 94 -2.46 2.67 -2.05
C HIS A 94 -1.98 3.92 -1.29
N PRO A 95 -2.21 4.05 0.03
CA PRO A 95 -1.81 5.26 0.76
C PRO A 95 -0.32 5.55 0.71
N VAL A 96 0.57 4.55 0.68
CA VAL A 96 2.01 4.82 0.57
C VAL A 96 2.38 5.50 -0.76
N SER A 97 1.65 5.19 -1.84
CA SER A 97 1.81 5.87 -3.13
C SER A 97 1.28 7.30 -3.09
N GLU A 98 0.17 7.54 -2.40
CA GLU A 98 -0.39 8.88 -2.18
C GLU A 98 0.59 9.76 -1.42
N GLU A 99 1.16 9.24 -0.33
CA GLU A 99 2.07 10.00 0.54
C GLU A 99 3.35 10.44 -0.18
N VAL A 100 3.93 9.60 -1.04
CA VAL A 100 5.18 9.95 -1.74
C VAL A 100 4.97 10.78 -3.01
N THR A 101 3.72 10.98 -3.45
CA THR A 101 3.41 11.72 -4.69
C THR A 101 2.49 12.91 -4.49
N GLY A 102 1.72 12.94 -3.39
CA GLY A 102 0.68 13.93 -3.15
C GLY A 102 -0.57 13.75 -4.02
N ILE A 103 -0.71 12.61 -4.71
CA ILE A 103 -1.88 12.30 -5.55
C ILE A 103 -2.91 11.53 -4.73
N ASP A 104 -4.13 12.06 -4.64
CA ASP A 104 -5.29 11.37 -4.08
C ASP A 104 -5.84 10.38 -5.13
N LEU A 105 -5.49 9.09 -4.96
CA LEU A 105 -5.85 8.04 -5.91
C LEU A 105 -7.35 7.76 -5.95
N VAL A 106 -8.02 7.85 -4.82
CA VAL A 106 -9.48 7.66 -4.73
C VAL A 106 -10.19 8.77 -5.52
N ARG A 107 -9.77 10.00 -5.34
CA ARG A 107 -10.31 11.13 -6.11
C ARG A 107 -10.05 10.97 -7.61
N GLN A 108 -8.86 10.49 -8.00
CA GLN A 108 -8.57 10.26 -9.41
C GLN A 108 -9.46 9.16 -10.00
N GLN A 109 -9.80 8.11 -9.25
CA GLN A 109 -10.76 7.10 -9.73
C GLN A 109 -12.11 7.71 -10.07
N PHE A 110 -12.66 8.60 -9.23
CA PHE A 110 -13.92 9.29 -9.52
C PHE A 110 -13.81 10.17 -10.76
N ARG A 111 -12.76 10.96 -10.89
CA ARG A 111 -12.52 11.82 -12.06
C ARG A 111 -12.43 11.03 -13.36
N ILE A 112 -11.70 9.91 -13.36
CA ILE A 112 -11.60 9.01 -14.50
C ILE A 112 -12.98 8.41 -14.84
N ALA A 113 -13.75 7.99 -13.84
CA ALA A 113 -15.10 7.45 -14.04
C ALA A 113 -16.04 8.49 -14.66
N GLU A 114 -15.95 9.75 -14.26
CA GLU A 114 -16.67 10.89 -14.82
C GLU A 114 -16.21 11.25 -16.23
N GLY A 115 -15.10 10.69 -16.70
CA GLY A 115 -14.57 10.88 -18.05
C GLY A 115 -13.52 11.96 -18.19
N GLU A 116 -13.00 12.46 -17.07
CA GLU A 116 -11.89 13.40 -17.11
C GLU A 116 -10.59 12.72 -17.55
N THR A 117 -9.72 13.51 -18.18
CA THR A 117 -8.35 13.06 -18.49
C THR A 117 -7.43 13.31 -17.30
N LEU A 118 -6.36 12.52 -17.18
CA LEU A 118 -5.41 12.65 -16.07
C LEU A 118 -4.76 14.02 -15.99
N GLY A 119 -4.37 14.61 -17.13
CA GLY A 119 -3.78 15.97 -17.19
C GLY A 119 -2.37 16.09 -16.59
N PHE A 120 -1.75 14.97 -16.18
CA PHE A 120 -0.39 14.90 -15.63
C PHE A 120 0.31 13.61 -16.09
N GLY A 121 1.63 13.61 -16.05
CA GLY A 121 2.45 12.42 -16.31
C GLY A 121 2.87 11.69 -15.03
N ASP A 122 3.85 10.80 -15.15
CA ASP A 122 4.41 10.12 -13.98
C ASP A 122 4.93 11.14 -12.97
N PRO A 123 4.49 11.10 -11.71
CA PRO A 123 4.84 12.12 -10.72
C PRO A 123 6.26 11.94 -10.21
N GLU A 124 6.81 13.02 -9.69
CA GLU A 124 8.03 12.98 -8.90
C GLU A 124 7.78 12.31 -7.56
N ILE A 125 8.63 11.37 -7.19
CA ILE A 125 8.59 10.70 -5.89
C ILE A 125 9.33 11.57 -4.85
N ARG A 126 8.69 11.81 -3.71
CA ARG A 126 9.22 12.62 -2.61
C ARG A 126 9.18 11.85 -1.30
N GLY A 127 10.36 11.64 -0.73
CA GLY A 127 10.48 10.90 0.53
C GLY A 127 10.25 9.39 0.39
N HIS A 128 9.84 8.80 1.49
CA HIS A 128 9.56 7.36 1.61
C HIS A 128 8.42 7.12 2.57
N SER A 129 7.49 6.22 2.23
CA SER A 129 6.33 5.91 3.06
C SER A 129 6.21 4.41 3.30
N ILE A 130 5.81 4.04 4.51
CA ILE A 130 5.63 2.64 4.94
C ILE A 130 4.24 2.51 5.54
N GLU A 131 3.48 1.53 5.07
CA GLU A 131 2.18 1.15 5.64
C GLU A 131 2.33 -0.11 6.49
N PHE A 132 1.64 -0.14 7.61
CA PHE A 132 1.49 -1.31 8.48
C PHE A 132 0.00 -1.64 8.59
N ARG A 133 -0.36 -2.87 8.28
CA ARG A 133 -1.72 -3.37 8.49
C ARG A 133 -1.90 -3.79 9.93
N ILE A 134 -2.78 -3.10 10.64
CA ILE A 134 -3.12 -3.41 12.03
C ILE A 134 -4.34 -4.33 12.02
N ASN A 135 -4.08 -5.61 12.23
CA ASN A 135 -5.09 -6.66 12.17
C ASN A 135 -5.50 -7.14 13.57
N GLY A 136 -6.79 -7.36 13.76
CA GLY A 136 -7.38 -8.05 14.92
C GLY A 136 -7.14 -9.56 14.83
N GLU A 137 -5.90 -9.97 15.07
CA GLU A 137 -5.42 -11.36 14.98
C GLU A 137 -4.60 -11.70 16.21
N ASP A 138 -4.70 -12.95 16.68
CA ASP A 138 -4.03 -13.44 17.88
C ASP A 138 -2.70 -14.11 17.52
N PRO A 139 -1.53 -13.49 17.78
CA PRO A 139 -0.23 -14.09 17.54
C PRO A 139 -0.01 -15.37 18.34
N GLY A 140 -0.57 -15.46 19.55
CA GLY A 140 -0.47 -16.63 20.44
C GLY A 140 -1.25 -17.84 19.93
N ARG A 141 -2.20 -17.62 19.01
CA ARG A 141 -3.02 -18.66 18.38
C ARG A 141 -2.75 -18.81 16.89
N GLY A 142 -1.54 -18.51 16.45
CA GLY A 142 -1.14 -18.64 15.05
C GLY A 142 -1.80 -17.62 14.12
N PHE A 143 -2.11 -16.43 14.65
CA PHE A 143 -2.73 -15.31 13.93
C PHE A 143 -4.14 -15.63 13.42
N LEU A 144 -4.92 -16.38 14.19
CA LEU A 144 -6.34 -16.52 13.93
C LEU A 144 -7.06 -15.19 14.19
N PRO A 145 -8.14 -14.88 13.45
CA PRO A 145 -8.97 -13.71 13.74
C PRO A 145 -9.37 -13.66 15.22
N ALA A 146 -9.27 -12.50 15.81
CA ALA A 146 -9.57 -12.25 17.23
C ALA A 146 -10.78 -11.30 17.35
N PRO A 147 -12.01 -11.82 17.22
CA PRO A 147 -13.20 -11.00 17.43
C PRO A 147 -13.26 -10.53 18.89
N GLY A 148 -13.78 -9.33 19.11
CA GLY A 148 -13.90 -8.75 20.45
C GLY A 148 -14.37 -7.31 20.40
N GLN A 149 -14.53 -6.71 21.59
CA GLN A 149 -14.88 -5.30 21.74
C GLN A 149 -13.60 -4.48 22.00
N ILE A 150 -13.44 -3.38 21.28
CA ILE A 150 -12.34 -2.44 21.49
C ILE A 150 -12.61 -1.64 22.76
N THR A 151 -11.81 -1.86 23.81
CA THR A 151 -11.96 -1.15 25.10
C THR A 151 -11.03 0.06 25.20
N GLU A 152 -9.89 0.06 24.48
CA GLU A 152 -9.02 1.22 24.31
C GLU A 152 -8.62 1.38 22.85
N TRP A 153 -8.58 2.63 22.39
CA TRP A 153 -8.20 3.00 21.03
C TRP A 153 -7.43 4.32 21.06
N GLN A 154 -6.11 4.23 21.07
CA GLN A 154 -5.23 5.41 21.05
C GLN A 154 -4.37 5.37 19.79
N LEU A 155 -4.59 6.36 18.91
CA LEU A 155 -3.85 6.49 17.67
C LEU A 155 -2.53 7.25 17.88
N PRO A 156 -1.44 6.84 17.21
CA PRO A 156 -0.23 7.63 17.15
C PRO A 156 -0.47 8.93 16.37
N THR A 157 0.25 9.97 16.71
CA THR A 157 0.15 11.27 16.05
C THR A 157 1.52 11.88 15.74
N GLY A 158 1.53 13.03 15.09
CA GLY A 158 2.73 13.80 14.79
C GLY A 158 3.09 13.82 13.29
N PRO A 159 4.14 14.57 12.92
CA PRO A 159 4.53 14.74 11.52
C PRO A 159 4.81 13.42 10.81
N GLY A 160 4.24 13.26 9.61
CA GLY A 160 4.42 12.07 8.79
C GLY A 160 3.71 10.82 9.30
N VAL A 161 2.73 10.96 10.22
CA VAL A 161 1.89 9.86 10.70
C VAL A 161 0.47 10.06 10.21
N ARG A 162 -0.04 9.09 9.45
CA ARG A 162 -1.43 8.99 8.98
C ARG A 162 -2.01 7.67 9.46
N VAL A 163 -3.25 7.67 9.92
CA VAL A 163 -3.99 6.46 10.27
C VAL A 163 -5.32 6.46 9.53
N ASP A 164 -5.53 5.44 8.71
CA ASP A 164 -6.80 5.19 8.05
C ASP A 164 -7.48 4.04 8.82
N ALA A 165 -8.58 4.32 9.53
CA ALA A 165 -9.24 3.35 10.40
C ALA A 165 -10.75 3.29 10.13
N GLY A 166 -11.30 2.08 10.21
CA GLY A 166 -12.74 1.83 10.12
C GLY A 166 -13.41 1.65 11.48
N PHE A 167 -12.63 1.67 12.56
CA PHE A 167 -13.09 1.37 13.92
C PHE A 167 -12.65 2.43 14.91
N LYS A 168 -13.30 2.43 16.07
CA LYS A 168 -13.02 3.31 17.22
C LYS A 168 -13.27 2.57 18.53
N LYS A 169 -12.95 3.21 19.64
CA LYS A 169 -13.30 2.70 20.98
C LYS A 169 -14.79 2.36 21.07
N ASP A 170 -15.08 1.28 21.75
CA ASP A 170 -16.40 0.70 22.00
C ASP A 170 -17.02 -0.04 20.81
N ASP A 171 -16.41 -0.03 19.63
CA ASP A 171 -16.83 -0.86 18.51
C ASP A 171 -16.55 -2.34 18.77
N SER A 172 -17.43 -3.20 18.25
CA SER A 172 -17.28 -4.66 18.30
C SER A 172 -16.82 -5.21 16.95
N ILE A 173 -15.74 -5.99 16.97
CA ILE A 173 -15.19 -6.65 15.79
C ILE A 173 -15.76 -8.06 15.72
N GLY A 174 -16.43 -8.36 14.61
CA GLY A 174 -16.95 -9.71 14.33
C GLY A 174 -15.98 -10.55 13.52
N GLY A 175 -16.26 -11.85 13.41
CA GLY A 175 -15.47 -12.78 12.59
C GLY A 175 -15.98 -12.97 11.14
N ASN A 176 -16.92 -12.12 10.69
CA ASN A 176 -17.59 -12.30 9.39
C ASN A 176 -16.89 -11.61 8.22
N PHE A 177 -15.94 -10.72 8.50
CA PHE A 177 -15.19 -9.93 7.52
C PHE A 177 -13.69 -10.05 7.78
N ASP A 178 -12.90 -9.34 6.97
CA ASP A 178 -11.45 -9.23 7.14
C ASP A 178 -11.08 -8.71 8.53
N SER A 179 -9.93 -9.13 9.03
CA SER A 179 -9.42 -8.75 10.35
C SER A 179 -8.80 -7.36 10.40
N LEU A 180 -8.70 -6.64 9.29
CA LEU A 180 -8.07 -5.32 9.20
C LEU A 180 -8.84 -4.27 10.03
N LEU A 181 -8.18 -3.72 11.05
CA LEU A 181 -8.73 -2.67 11.93
C LEU A 181 -8.35 -1.27 11.45
N ALA A 182 -7.09 -1.11 11.10
CA ALA A 182 -6.52 0.15 10.67
C ALA A 182 -5.28 -0.07 9.80
N LYS A 183 -4.93 0.98 9.07
CA LYS A 183 -3.65 1.12 8.38
C LYS A 183 -2.89 2.25 9.05
N LEU A 184 -1.68 1.98 9.51
CA LEU A 184 -0.75 2.99 9.97
C LEU A 184 0.22 3.30 8.83
N ILE A 185 0.21 4.51 8.32
CA ILE A 185 1.05 4.97 7.22
C ILE A 185 2.03 6.00 7.77
N VAL A 186 3.33 5.75 7.59
CA VAL A 186 4.38 6.60 8.15
C VAL A 186 5.33 7.05 7.06
N THR A 187 5.48 8.38 6.94
CA THR A 187 6.27 9.02 5.88
C THR A 187 7.45 9.78 6.47
N GLY A 188 8.59 9.67 5.83
CA GLY A 188 9.81 10.42 6.11
C GLY A 188 10.42 11.01 4.84
N SER A 189 11.38 11.92 5.00
CA SER A 189 12.16 12.46 3.88
C SER A 189 13.12 11.42 3.29
N THR A 190 13.49 10.41 4.09
CA THR A 190 14.26 9.23 3.70
C THR A 190 13.62 7.96 4.25
N ARG A 191 14.04 6.80 3.73
CA ARG A 191 13.59 5.50 4.24
C ARG A 191 13.96 5.29 5.70
N GLU A 192 15.18 5.68 6.09
CA GLU A 192 15.66 5.57 7.47
C GLU A 192 14.81 6.39 8.43
N GLU A 193 14.43 7.61 8.02
CA GLU A 193 13.54 8.46 8.80
C GLU A 193 12.14 7.85 8.91
N ALA A 194 11.58 7.32 7.81
CA ALA A 194 10.30 6.62 7.84
C ALA A 194 10.34 5.42 8.81
N ILE A 195 11.41 4.62 8.79
CA ILE A 195 11.60 3.49 9.71
C ILE A 195 11.69 3.97 11.18
N ALA A 196 12.47 5.03 11.45
CA ALA A 196 12.60 5.56 12.80
C ALA A 196 11.26 6.08 13.36
N ARG A 197 10.50 6.81 12.53
CA ARG A 197 9.14 7.28 12.85
C ARG A 197 8.18 6.12 13.06
N SER A 198 8.28 5.08 12.22
CA SER A 198 7.43 3.89 12.34
C SER A 198 7.59 3.19 13.68
N LYS A 199 8.83 3.01 14.14
CA LYS A 199 9.09 2.42 15.47
C LYS A 199 8.42 3.21 16.60
N ARG A 200 8.48 4.55 16.55
CA ARG A 200 7.81 5.41 17.51
C ARG A 200 6.29 5.29 17.41
N ALA A 201 5.75 5.42 16.20
CA ALA A 201 4.31 5.40 15.98
C ALA A 201 3.68 4.04 16.39
N LEU A 202 4.33 2.92 16.07
CA LEU A 202 3.88 1.59 16.52
C LEU A 202 3.90 1.46 18.04
N ALA A 203 4.92 2.02 18.73
CA ALA A 203 5.00 1.99 20.19
C ALA A 203 3.94 2.87 20.90
N GLU A 204 3.44 3.91 20.21
CA GLU A 204 2.38 4.80 20.71
C GLU A 204 0.98 4.29 20.41
N PHE A 205 0.82 3.38 19.45
CA PHE A 205 -0.47 2.84 19.06
C PHE A 205 -0.97 1.85 20.13
N LYS A 206 -2.14 2.11 20.71
CA LYS A 206 -2.75 1.20 21.68
C LYS A 206 -4.13 0.77 21.24
N ILE A 207 -4.33 -0.54 21.27
CA ILE A 207 -5.63 -1.20 21.06
C ILE A 207 -5.77 -2.25 22.16
N GLU A 208 -6.84 -2.17 22.96
CA GLU A 208 -7.15 -3.15 24.00
C GLU A 208 -8.54 -3.73 23.80
N GLY A 209 -8.81 -4.90 24.41
CA GLY A 209 -10.07 -5.63 24.34
C GLY A 209 -10.09 -6.78 23.34
N LEU A 210 -9.14 -6.81 22.42
CA LEU A 210 -8.92 -7.93 21.50
C LEU A 210 -7.42 -8.08 21.19
N ALA A 211 -7.02 -9.26 20.75
CA ALA A 211 -5.64 -9.47 20.32
C ALA A 211 -5.40 -8.82 18.96
N THR A 212 -4.22 -8.23 18.79
CA THR A 212 -3.79 -7.60 17.55
C THR A 212 -2.39 -8.05 17.16
N ALA A 213 -2.02 -7.79 15.92
CA ALA A 213 -0.67 -8.01 15.40
C ALA A 213 0.28 -6.81 15.64
N LEU A 214 -0.11 -5.87 16.53
CA LEU A 214 0.70 -4.72 16.97
C LEU A 214 1.94 -5.17 17.75
#